data_27fb36b5a91bc2e11b7146df209292ba
#
_entry.id   27fb36b5a91bc2e11b7146df209292ba
#
_cell.length_a   1.000
_cell.length_b   1.000
_cell.length_c   1.000
_cell.angle_alpha   90.00
_cell.angle_beta   90.00
_cell.angle_gamma   90.00
#
_symmetry.space_group_name_H-M   'P 1'
#
loop_
_entity.id
_entity.type
_entity.pdbx_description
1 polymer ?
#
loop_
_entity_poly.entity_id
_entity_poly.type
_entity_poly.pdbx_seq_one_letter_code
_entity_poly.pdbx_strand_id
1 'polypeptide(L)'
;MTAGGGSGRRLAAAPPPPPGPGADGRETPGPGRGGAARVVAGDPGDPGDLLRPAGEVGAELAGPPPVWLLLDRATVQARVAELGAELRADYRGVEPVLVSVLRGGVMFLADLVRAAAMPCKVDFMAISRFDASEETGVVRIVKDLDLDLSGAHVVVVEDVVDTGLTLTYLLRVLAARGPASLRVCALLDKRARRIVDVPLSYVGFEVPDVYAVGYGLDLDERERGRGDILAVDDLEAVRRDPALLDAPADRPS
;
A
#
# COMPACT_ATOMS: atom_id res chain seq x y z
N MET A 1 -36.17 -50.36 12.10
CA MET A 1 -36.54 -49.70 10.84
C MET A 1 -36.86 -48.25 11.17
N THR A 2 -35.93 -47.34 10.95
CA THR A 2 -36.18 -45.91 10.68
C THR A 2 -34.92 -45.35 10.10
N ALA A 3 -34.98 -45.01 8.83
CA ALA A 3 -33.90 -44.44 8.07
C ALA A 3 -33.79 -42.92 8.39
N GLY A 4 -32.63 -42.49 8.89
CA GLY A 4 -32.27 -41.09 9.05
C GLY A 4 -31.70 -40.54 7.75
N GLY A 5 -32.46 -39.69 7.06
CA GLY A 5 -32.02 -38.99 5.87
C GLY A 5 -31.02 -37.89 6.22
N GLY A 6 -29.77 -38.07 5.85
CA GLY A 6 -28.73 -37.03 5.87
C GLY A 6 -28.97 -36.02 4.77
N SER A 7 -29.43 -34.81 5.12
CA SER A 7 -29.50 -33.64 4.23
C SER A 7 -28.12 -33.12 3.98
N GLY A 8 -27.51 -33.56 2.87
CA GLY A 8 -26.27 -32.95 2.34
C GLY A 8 -26.52 -31.51 1.87
N ARG A 9 -26.16 -30.53 2.67
CA ARG A 9 -26.08 -29.15 2.21
C ARG A 9 -24.99 -29.06 1.13
N ARG A 10 -25.41 -28.91 -0.13
CA ARG A 10 -24.51 -28.50 -1.21
C ARG A 10 -23.97 -27.10 -0.83
N LEU A 11 -22.66 -27.03 -0.64
CA LEU A 11 -21.96 -25.75 -0.56
C LEU A 11 -22.22 -24.99 -1.86
N ALA A 12 -22.80 -23.79 -1.73
CA ALA A 12 -22.98 -22.89 -2.88
C ALA A 12 -21.60 -22.58 -3.49
N ALA A 13 -21.51 -22.70 -4.81
CA ALA A 13 -20.31 -22.31 -5.52
C ALA A 13 -19.98 -20.85 -5.24
N ALA A 14 -18.68 -20.56 -5.01
CA ALA A 14 -18.21 -19.19 -4.82
C ALA A 14 -18.63 -18.30 -6.01
N PRO A 15 -19.04 -17.05 -5.76
CA PRO A 15 -19.35 -16.13 -6.85
C PRO A 15 -18.15 -15.98 -7.79
N PRO A 16 -18.38 -15.85 -9.10
CA PRO A 16 -17.31 -15.60 -10.06
C PRO A 16 -16.54 -14.34 -9.67
N PRO A 17 -15.24 -14.24 -9.97
CA PRO A 17 -14.48 -13.04 -9.75
C PRO A 17 -15.17 -11.86 -10.44
N PRO A 18 -15.19 -10.64 -9.84
CA PRO A 18 -15.64 -9.46 -10.54
C PRO A 18 -14.84 -9.30 -11.84
N PRO A 19 -15.44 -8.82 -12.94
CA PRO A 19 -14.74 -8.60 -14.20
C PRO A 19 -13.56 -7.66 -13.93
N GLY A 20 -12.37 -8.05 -14.39
CA GLY A 20 -11.20 -7.19 -14.40
C GLY A 20 -11.53 -5.89 -15.14
N PRO A 21 -10.82 -4.76 -14.89
CA PRO A 21 -11.06 -3.50 -15.58
C PRO A 21 -11.00 -3.75 -17.08
N GLY A 22 -12.13 -3.48 -17.76
CA GLY A 22 -12.31 -3.71 -19.17
C GLY A 22 -11.28 -2.95 -19.99
N ALA A 23 -10.66 -3.63 -20.92
CA ALA A 23 -9.87 -3.03 -21.99
C ALA A 23 -10.82 -2.24 -22.91
N ASP A 24 -11.18 -1.02 -22.52
CA ASP A 24 -11.80 -0.06 -23.42
C ASP A 24 -10.70 0.66 -24.19
N GLY A 25 -10.55 0.22 -25.45
CA GLY A 25 -9.75 0.91 -26.44
C GLY A 25 -10.26 2.33 -26.67
N ARG A 26 -9.59 3.32 -26.14
CA ARG A 26 -9.68 4.71 -26.54
C ARG A 26 -8.32 5.18 -27.00
N GLU A 27 -8.28 5.47 -28.29
CA GLU A 27 -7.16 6.09 -29.00
C GLU A 27 -6.73 7.40 -28.31
N THR A 28 -5.44 7.50 -28.03
CA THR A 28 -4.81 8.76 -27.60
C THR A 28 -4.54 9.65 -28.80
N PRO A 29 -4.94 10.93 -28.80
CA PRO A 29 -4.48 11.87 -29.80
C PRO A 29 -3.02 12.25 -29.56
N GLY A 30 -2.23 12.23 -30.62
CA GLY A 30 -0.81 12.51 -30.67
C GLY A 30 -0.46 13.97 -30.31
N PRO A 31 0.84 14.24 -30.04
CA PRO A 31 1.29 15.54 -29.55
C PRO A 31 1.34 16.58 -30.65
N GLY A 32 0.60 17.66 -30.43
CA GLY A 32 0.66 18.87 -31.25
C GLY A 32 1.99 19.61 -31.08
N ARG A 33 2.57 19.96 -32.20
CA ARG A 33 3.82 20.74 -32.33
C ARG A 33 3.60 22.21 -32.00
N GLY A 34 4.60 22.80 -31.33
CA GLY A 34 5.15 24.10 -31.69
C GLY A 34 4.55 25.32 -31.00
N GLY A 35 5.38 25.99 -30.23
CA GLY A 35 5.20 27.37 -29.79
C GLY A 35 6.48 27.87 -29.13
N ALA A 36 7.42 28.35 -29.96
CA ALA A 36 8.64 29.03 -29.48
C ALA A 36 8.24 30.39 -28.88
N ALA A 37 8.44 30.58 -27.59
CA ALA A 37 8.32 31.88 -26.95
C ALA A 37 9.64 32.66 -27.08
N ARG A 38 9.51 33.81 -27.67
CA ARG A 38 10.53 34.80 -27.99
C ARG A 38 10.95 35.50 -26.71
N VAL A 39 12.25 35.48 -26.41
CA VAL A 39 12.88 36.30 -25.36
C VAL A 39 12.84 37.75 -25.78
N VAL A 40 12.20 38.60 -25.03
CA VAL A 40 12.28 40.05 -25.13
C VAL A 40 13.27 40.54 -24.07
N ALA A 41 14.34 41.14 -24.49
CA ALA A 41 15.31 41.81 -23.65
C ALA A 41 14.68 43.05 -23.00
N GLY A 42 14.68 43.11 -21.67
CA GLY A 42 14.30 44.29 -20.90
C GLY A 42 15.46 45.20 -20.63
N ASP A 43 15.20 46.48 -20.76
CA ASP A 43 16.01 47.69 -20.67
C ASP A 43 16.70 47.84 -19.30
N PRO A 44 17.96 48.32 -19.22
CA PRO A 44 18.64 48.62 -17.98
C PRO A 44 18.48 50.10 -17.64
N GLY A 45 17.73 50.42 -16.58
CA GLY A 45 17.67 51.81 -16.13
C GLY A 45 16.72 52.07 -14.98
N ASP A 46 17.20 52.02 -13.75
CA ASP A 46 17.02 53.09 -12.76
C ASP A 46 17.85 52.79 -11.48
N PRO A 47 18.84 53.63 -11.10
CA PRO A 47 19.58 53.46 -9.84
C PRO A 47 18.93 54.25 -8.70
N GLY A 48 17.73 53.87 -8.29
CA GLY A 48 17.00 54.64 -7.32
C GLY A 48 16.12 53.85 -6.35
N ASP A 49 16.57 52.70 -5.84
CA ASP A 49 15.87 52.06 -4.72
C ASP A 49 16.83 51.27 -3.80
N LEU A 50 17.74 52.04 -3.19
CA LEU A 50 18.62 51.52 -2.13
C LEU A 50 18.07 51.95 -0.79
N LEU A 51 16.88 51.46 -0.33
CA LEU A 51 16.46 51.44 1.08
C LEU A 51 15.15 50.66 1.22
N ARG A 52 15.21 49.33 1.10
CA ARG A 52 14.20 48.48 1.71
C ARG A 52 14.72 47.99 3.05
N PRO A 53 13.90 48.11 4.13
CA PRO A 53 14.29 47.61 5.46
C PRO A 53 14.46 46.11 5.43
N ALA A 54 15.53 45.61 6.06
CA ALA A 54 15.82 44.21 6.28
C ALA A 54 14.79 43.58 7.25
N GLY A 55 13.67 43.13 6.70
CA GLY A 55 12.60 42.56 7.50
C GLY A 55 11.60 41.86 6.60
N GLU A 56 11.99 40.76 6.00
CA GLU A 56 11.13 39.67 5.47
C GLU A 56 11.93 38.75 4.51
N VAL A 57 13.16 38.43 4.89
CA VAL A 57 13.94 37.38 4.20
C VAL A 57 14.01 36.16 5.13
N GLY A 58 12.88 35.53 5.35
CA GLY A 58 12.83 34.39 6.27
C GLY A 58 11.83 33.29 5.91
N ALA A 59 10.99 33.46 4.88
CA ALA A 59 9.92 32.50 4.63
C ALA A 59 10.04 31.69 3.31
N GLU A 60 11.09 31.87 2.52
CA GLU A 60 11.09 31.35 1.14
C GLU A 60 12.20 30.32 0.81
N LEU A 61 12.87 29.74 1.81
CA LEU A 61 13.89 28.70 1.61
C LEU A 61 13.74 27.50 2.57
N ALA A 62 12.62 27.31 3.21
CA ALA A 62 12.35 26.07 3.89
C ALA A 62 11.92 25.03 2.82
N GLY A 63 12.78 24.08 2.52
CA GLY A 63 12.43 22.91 1.71
C GLY A 63 11.20 22.20 2.31
N PRO A 64 10.64 21.19 1.61
CA PRO A 64 9.51 20.45 2.16
C PRO A 64 9.83 19.96 3.57
N PRO A 65 8.83 19.89 4.45
CA PRO A 65 9.06 19.40 5.82
C PRO A 65 9.62 17.97 5.76
N PRO A 66 10.60 17.62 6.61
CA PRO A 66 11.22 16.29 6.57
C PRO A 66 10.24 15.16 6.90
N VAL A 67 9.17 15.49 7.62
CA VAL A 67 8.08 14.57 8.02
C VAL A 67 6.75 15.28 7.94
N TRP A 68 5.76 14.63 7.35
CA TRP A 68 4.39 15.17 7.29
C TRP A 68 3.35 14.06 7.44
N LEU A 69 2.12 14.44 7.83
CA LEU A 69 1.01 13.52 8.01
C LEU A 69 0.48 13.05 6.65
N LEU A 70 0.70 11.78 6.31
CA LEU A 70 0.16 11.17 5.09
C LEU A 70 -1.31 10.80 5.24
N LEU A 71 -1.63 10.06 6.30
CA LEU A 71 -2.97 9.59 6.63
C LEU A 71 -3.16 9.62 8.15
N ASP A 72 -4.18 10.32 8.62
CA ASP A 72 -4.53 10.29 10.03
C ASP A 72 -5.19 8.96 10.43
N ARG A 73 -5.17 8.68 11.72
CA ARG A 73 -5.72 7.45 12.29
C ARG A 73 -7.19 7.22 11.94
N ALA A 74 -8.00 8.27 11.95
CA ALA A 74 -9.44 8.13 11.71
C ALA A 74 -9.71 7.74 10.25
N THR A 75 -8.98 8.36 9.32
CA THR A 75 -9.01 8.05 7.89
C THR A 75 -8.60 6.59 7.62
N VAL A 76 -7.49 6.13 8.24
CA VAL A 76 -7.04 4.74 8.11
C VAL A 76 -8.11 3.78 8.62
N GLN A 77 -8.64 4.01 9.82
CA GLN A 77 -9.64 3.12 10.43
C GLN A 77 -10.96 3.10 9.64
N ALA A 78 -11.40 4.22 9.11
CA ALA A 78 -12.60 4.29 8.26
C ALA A 78 -12.42 3.43 6.99
N ARG A 79 -11.27 3.57 6.31
CA ARG A 79 -11.02 2.77 5.11
C ARG A 79 -10.87 1.28 5.38
N VAL A 80 -10.25 0.90 6.48
CA VAL A 80 -10.15 -0.50 6.91
C VAL A 80 -11.54 -1.08 7.20
N ALA A 81 -12.46 -0.30 7.77
CA ALA A 81 -13.84 -0.72 7.98
C ALA A 81 -14.58 -0.98 6.65
N GLU A 82 -14.37 -0.12 5.64
CA GLU A 82 -14.93 -0.31 4.30
C GLU A 82 -14.37 -1.59 3.64
N LEU A 83 -13.05 -1.77 3.64
CA LEU A 83 -12.41 -2.98 3.10
C LEU A 83 -12.91 -4.25 3.79
N GLY A 84 -13.10 -4.21 5.11
CA GLY A 84 -13.69 -5.31 5.85
C GLY A 84 -15.11 -5.63 5.42
N ALA A 85 -15.93 -4.60 5.13
CA ALA A 85 -17.28 -4.78 4.62
C ALA A 85 -17.29 -5.35 3.19
N GLU A 86 -16.39 -4.89 2.32
CA GLU A 86 -16.20 -5.43 0.97
C GLU A 86 -15.83 -6.93 1.02
N LEU A 87 -14.84 -7.30 1.85
CA LEU A 87 -14.44 -8.69 2.04
C LEU A 87 -15.60 -9.56 2.54
N ARG A 88 -16.33 -9.10 3.58
CA ARG A 88 -17.48 -9.81 4.10
C ARG A 88 -18.57 -10.03 3.06
N ALA A 89 -18.80 -9.07 2.18
CA ALA A 89 -19.76 -9.18 1.10
C ALA A 89 -19.33 -10.22 0.05
N ASP A 90 -18.07 -10.18 -0.37
CA ASP A 90 -17.51 -11.05 -1.41
C ASP A 90 -17.36 -12.51 -0.94
N TYR A 91 -17.03 -12.71 0.33
CA TYR A 91 -16.82 -14.05 0.90
C TYR A 91 -18.03 -14.57 1.72
N ARG A 92 -19.24 -14.06 1.42
CA ARG A 92 -20.46 -14.52 2.11
C ARG A 92 -20.68 -16.03 1.94
N GLY A 93 -20.67 -16.76 3.05
CA GLY A 93 -20.86 -18.21 3.06
C GLY A 93 -19.60 -19.02 2.69
N VAL A 94 -18.47 -18.36 2.58
CA VAL A 94 -17.15 -18.95 2.33
C VAL A 94 -16.20 -18.54 3.46
N GLU A 95 -15.31 -19.42 3.89
CA GLU A 95 -14.28 -19.15 4.88
C GLU A 95 -12.93 -18.97 4.17
N PRO A 96 -12.47 -17.73 3.86
CA PRO A 96 -11.20 -17.51 3.21
C PRO A 96 -10.02 -17.66 4.19
N VAL A 97 -8.82 -17.89 3.63
CA VAL A 97 -7.54 -17.77 4.34
C VAL A 97 -6.95 -16.40 4.02
N LEU A 98 -6.77 -15.58 5.05
CA LEU A 98 -6.08 -14.30 4.96
C LEU A 98 -4.60 -14.54 5.27
N VAL A 99 -3.72 -14.24 4.33
CA VAL A 99 -2.27 -14.44 4.45
C VAL A 99 -1.59 -13.09 4.45
N SER A 100 -0.80 -12.78 5.48
CA SER A 100 0.02 -11.56 5.50
C SER A 100 1.50 -11.86 5.56
N VAL A 101 2.28 -10.98 4.95
CA VAL A 101 3.75 -11.05 5.00
C VAL A 101 4.25 -10.24 6.19
N LEU A 102 5.03 -10.91 7.04
CA LEU A 102 5.61 -10.30 8.23
C LEU A 102 6.73 -9.32 7.83
N ARG A 103 6.87 -8.17 8.52
CA ARG A 103 6.17 -7.80 9.75
C ARG A 103 5.13 -6.68 9.52
N GLY A 104 5.26 -5.88 8.46
CA GLY A 104 4.53 -4.63 8.25
C GLY A 104 3.00 -4.82 8.21
N GLY A 105 2.52 -5.87 7.53
CA GLY A 105 1.09 -6.13 7.36
C GLY A 105 0.32 -6.55 8.63
N VAL A 106 1.00 -6.78 9.75
CA VAL A 106 0.34 -7.35 10.98
C VAL A 106 -0.75 -6.45 11.53
N MET A 107 -0.51 -5.12 11.62
CA MET A 107 -1.50 -4.19 12.17
C MET A 107 -2.72 -4.09 11.25
N PHE A 108 -2.48 -3.96 9.96
CA PHE A 108 -3.55 -3.92 8.96
C PHE A 108 -4.37 -5.20 8.95
N LEU A 109 -3.73 -6.38 8.91
CA LEU A 109 -4.43 -7.66 8.95
C LEU A 109 -5.29 -7.79 10.20
N ALA A 110 -4.76 -7.44 11.37
CA ALA A 110 -5.48 -7.56 12.63
C ALA A 110 -6.74 -6.68 12.67
N ASP A 111 -6.67 -5.45 12.17
CA ASP A 111 -7.83 -4.57 12.08
C ASP A 111 -8.79 -5.01 10.98
N LEU A 112 -8.28 -5.45 9.83
CA LEU A 112 -9.10 -5.93 8.72
C LEU A 112 -9.95 -7.16 9.11
N VAL A 113 -9.37 -8.12 9.83
CA VAL A 113 -10.10 -9.30 10.34
C VAL A 113 -11.23 -8.88 11.30
N ARG A 114 -10.96 -7.95 12.21
CA ARG A 114 -11.98 -7.41 13.12
C ARG A 114 -13.07 -6.66 12.37
N ALA A 115 -12.69 -5.84 11.38
CA ALA A 115 -13.63 -5.07 10.56
C ALA A 115 -14.48 -5.98 9.65
N ALA A 116 -13.89 -7.02 9.07
CA ALA A 116 -14.60 -7.99 8.26
C ALA A 116 -15.65 -8.76 9.07
N ALA A 117 -15.38 -9.05 10.34
CA ALA A 117 -16.30 -9.73 11.27
C ALA A 117 -16.99 -10.96 10.63
N MET A 118 -16.20 -11.76 9.91
CA MET A 118 -16.65 -12.99 9.23
C MET A 118 -15.75 -14.17 9.60
N PRO A 119 -16.21 -15.43 9.48
CA PRO A 119 -15.35 -16.59 9.62
C PRO A 119 -14.20 -16.52 8.60
N CYS A 120 -12.96 -16.60 9.05
CA CYS A 120 -11.77 -16.66 8.22
C CYS A 120 -10.65 -17.36 8.99
N LYS A 121 -9.67 -17.89 8.26
CA LYS A 121 -8.42 -18.36 8.81
C LYS A 121 -7.36 -17.30 8.58
N VAL A 122 -6.35 -17.26 9.44
CA VAL A 122 -5.22 -16.33 9.33
C VAL A 122 -3.94 -17.12 9.33
N ASP A 123 -3.03 -16.76 8.44
CA ASP A 123 -1.68 -17.33 8.40
C ASP A 123 -0.66 -16.25 8.00
N PHE A 124 0.60 -16.53 8.25
CA PHE A 124 1.70 -15.59 8.04
C PHE A 124 2.84 -16.22 7.27
N MET A 125 3.41 -15.43 6.37
CA MET A 125 4.70 -15.72 5.73
C MET A 125 5.74 -14.71 6.20
N ALA A 126 7.01 -15.12 6.17
CA ALA A 126 8.11 -14.19 6.29
C ALA A 126 9.08 -14.38 5.13
N ILE A 127 9.50 -13.28 4.55
CA ILE A 127 10.48 -13.24 3.47
C ILE A 127 11.67 -12.40 3.90
N SER A 128 12.89 -12.81 3.53
CA SER A 128 14.06 -11.96 3.58
C SER A 128 14.37 -11.46 2.18
N ARG A 129 14.65 -10.17 2.06
CA ARG A 129 15.38 -9.66 0.89
C ARG A 129 16.86 -9.92 1.19
N PHE A 130 17.57 -10.59 0.30
CA PHE A 130 19.02 -10.64 0.40
C PHE A 130 19.56 -9.23 0.23
N ASP A 131 20.51 -8.86 1.11
CA ASP A 131 21.23 -7.61 1.03
C ASP A 131 21.85 -7.43 -0.36
N ALA A 132 21.91 -6.19 -0.81
CA ALA A 132 22.46 -5.80 -2.11
C ALA A 132 23.95 -6.17 -2.32
N SER A 133 24.59 -6.80 -1.34
CA SER A 133 25.95 -7.35 -1.44
C SER A 133 26.01 -8.71 -2.14
N GLU A 134 24.87 -9.40 -2.32
CA GLU A 134 24.80 -10.62 -3.13
C GLU A 134 24.02 -10.34 -4.41
N GLU A 135 24.68 -10.43 -5.55
CA GLU A 135 24.27 -10.03 -6.92
C GLU A 135 22.98 -10.67 -7.47
N THR A 136 22.20 -11.40 -6.67
CA THR A 136 21.11 -12.23 -7.19
C THR A 136 19.69 -11.72 -6.91
N GLY A 137 19.47 -10.73 -6.06
CA GLY A 137 18.12 -10.18 -5.81
C GLY A 137 17.03 -11.21 -5.46
N VAL A 138 17.40 -12.39 -4.97
CA VAL A 138 16.49 -13.52 -4.75
C VAL A 138 15.71 -13.31 -3.46
N VAL A 139 14.39 -13.27 -3.56
CA VAL A 139 13.49 -13.32 -2.41
C VAL A 139 13.51 -14.74 -1.83
N ARG A 140 13.81 -14.89 -0.53
CA ARG A 140 13.80 -16.18 0.17
C ARG A 140 12.65 -16.21 1.18
N ILE A 141 11.87 -17.28 1.19
CA ILE A 141 10.88 -17.56 2.23
C ILE A 141 11.64 -18.05 3.49
N VAL A 142 11.52 -17.30 4.58
CA VAL A 142 12.13 -17.58 5.89
C VAL A 142 11.17 -18.34 6.80
N LYS A 143 9.87 -17.94 6.78
CA LYS A 143 8.76 -18.68 7.37
C LYS A 143 7.73 -18.94 6.28
N ASP A 144 7.38 -20.21 6.13
CA ASP A 144 6.30 -20.62 5.24
C ASP A 144 4.97 -20.72 6.00
N LEU A 145 3.87 -20.86 5.25
CA LEU A 145 2.53 -21.05 5.79
C LEU A 145 2.42 -22.38 6.56
N ASP A 146 1.62 -22.37 7.61
CA ASP A 146 1.26 -23.55 8.37
C ASP A 146 0.00 -24.23 7.80
N LEU A 147 -0.85 -23.47 7.07
CA LEU A 147 -2.09 -23.96 6.48
C LEU A 147 -1.89 -24.50 5.05
N ASP A 148 -2.60 -25.58 4.71
CA ASP A 148 -2.75 -26.02 3.33
C ASP A 148 -3.72 -25.07 2.58
N LEU A 149 -3.27 -24.55 1.44
CA LEU A 149 -4.05 -23.65 0.60
C LEU A 149 -4.79 -24.37 -0.54
N SER A 150 -4.60 -25.68 -0.69
CA SER A 150 -5.25 -26.44 -1.77
C SER A 150 -6.76 -26.33 -1.71
N GLY A 151 -7.38 -25.79 -2.78
CA GLY A 151 -8.81 -25.57 -2.86
C GLY A 151 -9.36 -24.44 -1.96
N ALA A 152 -8.50 -23.75 -1.20
CA ALA A 152 -8.93 -22.62 -0.34
C ALA A 152 -9.06 -21.31 -1.15
N HIS A 153 -9.95 -20.43 -0.69
CA HIS A 153 -9.96 -19.03 -1.16
C HIS A 153 -8.95 -18.23 -0.35
N VAL A 154 -7.98 -17.62 -1.02
CA VAL A 154 -6.87 -16.92 -0.38
C VAL A 154 -6.92 -15.43 -0.66
N VAL A 155 -6.71 -14.62 0.37
CA VAL A 155 -6.50 -13.17 0.26
C VAL A 155 -5.13 -12.85 0.85
N VAL A 156 -4.21 -12.38 0.02
CA VAL A 156 -2.92 -11.83 0.47
C VAL A 156 -3.15 -10.43 0.97
N VAL A 157 -2.76 -10.15 2.21
CA VAL A 157 -2.93 -8.86 2.89
C VAL A 157 -1.56 -8.20 3.04
N GLU A 158 -1.35 -7.09 2.35
CA GLU A 158 -0.09 -6.34 2.30
C GLU A 158 -0.27 -4.95 2.87
N ASP A 159 0.74 -4.48 3.58
CA ASP A 159 0.81 -3.10 4.09
C ASP A 159 1.06 -2.10 2.96
N VAL A 160 2.03 -2.36 2.10
CA VAL A 160 2.38 -1.49 0.97
C VAL A 160 2.79 -2.30 -0.25
N VAL A 161 2.26 -1.92 -1.41
CA VAL A 161 2.70 -2.45 -2.69
C VAL A 161 3.47 -1.36 -3.43
N ASP A 162 4.77 -1.58 -3.58
CA ASP A 162 5.72 -0.69 -4.22
C ASP A 162 5.92 -1.10 -5.70
N THR A 163 7.07 -1.64 -6.07
CA THR A 163 7.40 -2.05 -7.45
C THR A 163 6.56 -3.20 -7.99
N GLY A 164 5.92 -3.97 -7.12
CA GLY A 164 5.16 -5.17 -7.46
C GLY A 164 6.00 -6.46 -7.61
N LEU A 165 7.33 -6.35 -7.63
CA LEU A 165 8.22 -7.51 -7.85
C LEU A 165 8.07 -8.58 -6.76
N THR A 166 8.15 -8.18 -5.50
CA THR A 166 8.00 -9.08 -4.35
C THR A 166 6.64 -9.76 -4.35
N LEU A 167 5.58 -8.97 -4.54
CA LEU A 167 4.21 -9.49 -4.55
C LEU A 167 3.99 -10.45 -5.73
N THR A 168 4.51 -10.15 -6.92
CA THR A 168 4.45 -11.06 -8.07
C THR A 168 5.10 -12.41 -7.77
N TYR A 169 6.27 -12.41 -7.12
CA TYR A 169 6.92 -13.65 -6.69
C TYR A 169 6.05 -14.42 -5.71
N LEU A 170 5.53 -13.76 -4.67
CA LEU A 170 4.65 -14.38 -3.67
C LEU A 170 3.39 -14.99 -4.31
N LEU A 171 2.73 -14.26 -5.19
CA LEU A 171 1.54 -14.76 -5.88
C LEU A 171 1.83 -16.00 -6.72
N ARG A 172 2.98 -16.08 -7.38
CA ARG A 172 3.40 -17.31 -8.10
C ARG A 172 3.58 -18.49 -7.16
N VAL A 173 4.24 -18.27 -6.01
CA VAL A 173 4.46 -19.34 -5.01
C VAL A 173 3.14 -19.81 -4.43
N LEU A 174 2.23 -18.89 -4.10
CA LEU A 174 0.93 -19.23 -3.54
C LEU A 174 0.01 -19.88 -4.58
N ALA A 175 0.01 -19.42 -5.83
CA ALA A 175 -0.76 -20.02 -6.92
C ALA A 175 -0.35 -21.49 -7.19
N ALA A 176 0.94 -21.81 -7.05
CA ALA A 176 1.43 -23.17 -7.22
C ALA A 176 0.90 -24.16 -6.16
N ARG A 177 0.31 -23.66 -5.06
CA ARG A 177 -0.35 -24.48 -4.01
C ARG A 177 -1.80 -24.84 -4.32
N GLY A 178 -2.32 -24.45 -5.49
CA GLY A 178 -3.64 -24.83 -5.98
C GLY A 178 -4.82 -24.22 -5.21
N PRO A 179 -4.79 -22.93 -4.80
CA PRO A 179 -5.96 -22.29 -4.18
C PRO A 179 -7.12 -22.22 -5.19
N ALA A 180 -8.37 -22.23 -4.68
CA ALA A 180 -9.56 -22.02 -5.50
C ALA A 180 -9.65 -20.58 -6.03
N SER A 181 -9.14 -19.61 -5.26
CA SER A 181 -8.94 -18.23 -5.71
C SER A 181 -7.79 -17.59 -4.94
N LEU A 182 -7.12 -16.63 -5.59
CA LEU A 182 -6.04 -15.86 -4.99
C LEU A 182 -6.27 -14.38 -5.30
N ARG A 183 -6.49 -13.57 -4.27
CA ARG A 183 -6.72 -12.12 -4.37
C ARG A 183 -5.74 -11.36 -3.50
N VAL A 184 -5.62 -10.06 -3.73
CA VAL A 184 -4.74 -9.16 -2.97
C VAL A 184 -5.55 -8.03 -2.37
N CYS A 185 -5.32 -7.77 -1.09
CA CYS A 185 -5.79 -6.60 -0.36
C CYS A 185 -4.56 -5.81 0.11
N ALA A 186 -4.35 -4.63 -0.45
CA ALA A 186 -3.23 -3.76 -0.10
C ALA A 186 -3.74 -2.52 0.63
N LEU A 187 -3.09 -2.14 1.74
CA LEU A 187 -3.43 -0.89 2.43
C LEU A 187 -2.94 0.31 1.63
N LEU A 188 -1.66 0.31 1.24
CA LEU A 188 -1.05 1.37 0.44
C LEU A 188 -0.63 0.86 -0.93
N ASP A 189 -1.00 1.60 -1.97
CA ASP A 189 -0.57 1.37 -3.35
C ASP A 189 0.30 2.54 -3.84
N LYS A 190 1.60 2.32 -4.01
CA LYS A 190 2.52 3.27 -4.64
C LYS A 190 2.54 3.06 -6.15
N ARG A 191 1.43 3.40 -6.79
CA ARG A 191 1.24 3.12 -8.22
C ARG A 191 2.31 3.72 -9.11
N ALA A 192 2.82 4.90 -8.77
CA ALA A 192 3.89 5.57 -9.52
C ALA A 192 5.21 4.79 -9.55
N ARG A 193 5.46 3.90 -8.57
CA ARG A 193 6.66 3.05 -8.51
C ARG A 193 6.50 1.69 -9.18
N ARG A 194 5.32 1.37 -9.70
CA ARG A 194 5.02 0.06 -10.23
C ARG A 194 5.91 -0.28 -11.42
N ILE A 195 6.67 -1.36 -11.31
CA ILE A 195 7.51 -1.93 -12.39
C ILE A 195 6.78 -3.10 -13.05
N VAL A 196 6.11 -3.91 -12.24
CA VAL A 196 5.32 -5.06 -12.71
C VAL A 196 3.88 -4.86 -12.32
N ASP A 197 2.97 -4.94 -13.28
CA ASP A 197 1.53 -4.84 -13.00
C ASP A 197 1.07 -6.05 -12.17
N VAL A 198 0.44 -5.76 -11.04
CA VAL A 198 -0.11 -6.77 -10.13
C VAL A 198 -1.57 -6.45 -9.89
N PRO A 199 -2.48 -7.40 -10.11
CA PRO A 199 -3.90 -7.17 -9.87
C PRO A 199 -4.17 -7.05 -8.37
N LEU A 200 -4.54 -5.83 -7.93
CA LEU A 200 -5.01 -5.58 -6.58
C LEU A 200 -6.54 -5.64 -6.58
N SER A 201 -7.12 -6.54 -5.78
CA SER A 201 -8.57 -6.71 -5.70
C SER A 201 -9.20 -5.70 -4.75
N TYR A 202 -8.47 -5.33 -3.71
CA TYR A 202 -8.88 -4.37 -2.69
C TYR A 202 -7.72 -3.42 -2.43
N VAL A 203 -7.96 -2.13 -2.50
CA VAL A 203 -6.94 -1.09 -2.29
C VAL A 203 -7.44 -0.11 -1.24
N GLY A 204 -6.64 0.09 -0.21
CA GLY A 204 -6.91 1.10 0.80
C GLY A 204 -6.74 2.51 0.24
N PHE A 205 -5.50 2.87 -0.05
CA PHE A 205 -5.13 4.20 -0.52
C PHE A 205 -4.08 4.13 -1.63
N GLU A 206 -4.28 4.90 -2.68
CA GLU A 206 -3.19 5.22 -3.61
C GLU A 206 -2.37 6.37 -3.01
N VAL A 207 -1.06 6.18 -2.88
CA VAL A 207 -0.16 7.13 -2.23
C VAL A 207 1.02 7.50 -3.13
N PRO A 208 1.60 8.71 -2.96
CA PRO A 208 2.79 9.12 -3.69
C PRO A 208 4.01 8.25 -3.34
N ASP A 209 5.10 8.46 -4.06
CA ASP A 209 6.38 7.82 -3.79
C ASP A 209 7.08 8.48 -2.60
N VAL A 210 6.67 8.15 -1.40
CA VAL A 210 7.23 8.62 -0.13
C VAL A 210 7.63 7.43 0.75
N TYR A 211 8.55 7.64 1.68
CA TYR A 211 8.83 6.63 2.69
C TYR A 211 7.75 6.71 3.77
N ALA A 212 6.87 5.70 3.84
CA ALA A 212 5.75 5.68 4.77
C ALA A 212 6.13 4.96 6.07
N VAL A 213 5.72 5.53 7.21
CA VAL A 213 6.01 5.04 8.56
C VAL A 213 4.73 5.08 9.41
N GLY A 214 4.50 4.07 10.21
CA GLY A 214 3.32 3.95 11.08
C GLY A 214 2.34 2.88 10.62
N TYR A 215 1.42 2.51 11.48
CA TYR A 215 0.40 1.50 11.24
C TYR A 215 0.95 0.17 10.67
N GLY A 216 2.02 -0.32 11.29
CA GLY A 216 2.74 -1.53 10.86
C GLY A 216 4.03 -1.26 10.11
N LEU A 217 4.10 -0.18 9.33
CA LEU A 217 5.29 0.26 8.63
C LEU A 217 6.32 0.84 9.61
N ASP A 218 7.59 0.60 9.35
CA ASP A 218 8.67 0.97 10.27
C ASP A 218 9.69 1.93 9.70
N LEU A 219 10.39 2.55 10.64
CA LEU A 219 11.71 3.14 10.43
C LEU A 219 12.67 2.52 11.43
N ASP A 220 13.67 1.78 10.91
CA ASP A 220 14.69 1.10 11.72
C ASP A 220 14.06 0.23 12.86
N GLU A 221 13.04 -0.59 12.51
CA GLU A 221 12.27 -1.48 13.39
C GLU A 221 11.39 -0.76 14.44
N ARG A 222 11.20 0.54 14.34
CA ARG A 222 10.40 1.35 15.24
C ARG A 222 9.12 1.84 14.57
N GLU A 223 8.25 2.53 15.28
CA GLU A 223 7.05 3.27 14.83
C GLU A 223 5.89 2.41 14.34
N ARG A 224 6.02 1.09 14.26
CA ARG A 224 4.92 0.20 13.80
C ARG A 224 3.63 0.33 14.61
N GLY A 225 3.73 0.77 15.88
CA GLY A 225 2.58 0.94 16.79
C GLY A 225 1.78 2.23 16.61
N ARG A 226 2.21 3.15 15.76
CA ARG A 226 1.46 4.38 15.47
C ARG A 226 0.11 4.04 14.85
N GLY A 227 -0.91 4.85 15.14
CA GLY A 227 -2.23 4.67 14.53
C GLY A 227 -2.42 5.44 13.23
N ASP A 228 -1.57 6.45 13.00
CA ASP A 228 -1.44 7.26 11.79
C ASP A 228 -0.36 6.72 10.87
N ILE A 229 -0.28 7.24 9.65
CA ILE A 229 0.80 6.98 8.71
C ILE A 229 1.43 8.30 8.33
N LEU A 230 2.73 8.41 8.54
CA LEU A 230 3.56 9.56 8.20
C LEU A 230 4.30 9.32 6.89
N ALA A 231 4.57 10.40 6.16
CA ALA A 231 5.52 10.43 5.06
C ALA A 231 6.83 11.04 5.55
N VAL A 232 7.95 10.41 5.23
CA VAL A 232 9.30 10.86 5.55
C VAL A 232 10.03 11.19 4.26
N ASP A 233 10.30 12.46 4.03
CA ASP A 233 11.02 12.95 2.85
C ASP A 233 12.54 13.02 3.10
N ASP A 234 12.97 13.22 4.37
CA ASP A 234 14.38 13.23 4.78
C ASP A 234 14.64 12.20 5.89
N LEU A 235 15.00 10.99 5.49
CA LEU A 235 15.33 9.89 6.40
C LEU A 235 16.55 10.20 7.29
N GLU A 236 17.54 10.94 6.76
CA GLU A 236 18.74 11.27 7.52
C GLU A 236 18.44 12.33 8.61
N ALA A 237 17.55 13.28 8.32
CA ALA A 237 17.07 14.22 9.33
C ALA A 237 16.36 13.48 10.47
N VAL A 238 15.46 12.55 10.15
CA VAL A 238 14.73 11.77 11.17
C VAL A 238 15.64 10.84 11.97
N ARG A 239 16.66 10.23 11.34
CA ARG A 239 17.63 9.42 12.06
C ARG A 239 18.48 10.23 13.05
N ARG A 240 18.78 11.50 12.70
CA ARG A 240 19.49 12.44 13.60
C ARG A 240 18.60 12.96 14.72
N ASP A 241 17.34 13.22 14.41
CA ASP A 241 16.34 13.74 15.35
C ASP A 241 15.01 12.98 15.21
N PRO A 242 14.83 11.86 15.92
CA PRO A 242 13.59 11.08 15.89
C PRO A 242 12.36 11.85 16.40
N ALA A 243 12.54 12.93 17.16
CA ALA A 243 11.41 13.75 17.65
C ALA A 243 10.62 14.43 16.51
N LEU A 244 11.19 14.53 15.30
CA LEU A 244 10.48 14.98 14.11
C LEU A 244 9.25 14.13 13.79
N LEU A 245 9.22 12.86 14.20
CA LEU A 245 8.06 11.98 14.04
C LEU A 245 6.91 12.31 15.00
N ASP A 246 7.17 13.01 16.11
CA ASP A 246 6.15 13.34 17.11
C ASP A 246 5.37 14.62 16.77
N ALA A 247 5.93 15.45 15.87
CA ALA A 247 5.33 16.70 15.42
C ALA A 247 5.37 16.83 13.89
N PRO A 248 4.69 15.92 13.16
CA PRO A 248 4.68 15.98 11.71
C PRO A 248 3.98 17.26 11.24
N ALA A 249 4.49 17.83 10.16
CA ALA A 249 3.82 18.93 9.49
C ALA A 249 2.54 18.47 8.79
N ASP A 250 1.71 19.42 8.38
CA ASP A 250 0.63 19.15 7.43
C ASP A 250 1.20 18.78 6.07
N ARG A 251 0.38 18.09 5.26
CA ARG A 251 0.79 17.68 3.91
C ARG A 251 1.19 18.90 3.09
N PRO A 252 2.36 18.89 2.44
CA PRO A 252 2.72 19.95 1.51
C PRO A 252 1.74 20.01 0.33
N SER A 253 1.37 21.23 -0.04
CA SER A 253 0.42 21.54 -1.12
C SER A 253 0.98 21.26 -2.51
#